data_0bdf25d4d81d98c80ade67d581d6c1dd
#
_entry.id   0bdf25d4d81d98c80ade67d581d6c1dd
#
_cell.length_a   1.000
_cell.length_b   1.000
_cell.length_c   1.000
_cell.angle_alpha   90.00
_cell.angle_beta   90.00
_cell.angle_gamma   90.00
#
_symmetry.space_group_name_H-M   'P 1'
#
loop_
_entity.id
_entity.type
_entity.pdbx_description
1 polymer ?
#
loop_
_entity_poly.entity_id
_entity_poly.type
_entity_poly.pdbx_seq_one_letter_code
_entity_poly.pdbx_strand_id
1 'polypeptide(L)'
;KRELAPVLEAKPDEELDKVYRAVLNELTLKPEHRENLKKRGLSDEMIDKCLYRSMPERWSSVFAALKKKGISFKGVPGFYEKNGKAFAACSKAGFFIPYFNSRNEIVGMQIRFDKGDKRYLWFSSSGYDNGCSARNIASYGIPSVMPKCDGTKTVYITEGALKAHIACVLSGNHNPYIALAGVNCFNQWEETCVYLKSVGVTHVIDAFDSDRESNEHVRNALKKLYAIAARYGISMTRFNWGTTYKGVDDYYLAVSRGEVFLPFVPKKKPDEEAPKPVTKFVPFIPKTA
;
A
#
# COMPACT_ATOMS: atom_id res chain seq x y z
N LYS A 1 23.76 7.23 27.30
CA LYS A 1 22.96 7.22 26.03
C LYS A 1 23.90 7.67 24.94
N ARG A 2 24.08 6.87 23.90
CA ARG A 2 24.86 7.26 22.72
C ARG A 2 24.03 8.29 21.94
N GLU A 3 24.55 9.50 21.74
CA GLU A 3 23.98 10.42 20.78
C GLU A 3 24.15 9.83 19.37
N LEU A 4 23.03 9.57 18.70
CA LEU A 4 23.05 9.16 17.29
C LEU A 4 23.34 10.40 16.43
N ALA A 5 24.13 10.23 15.37
CA ALA A 5 24.27 11.27 14.36
C ALA A 5 22.91 11.64 13.75
N PRO A 6 22.74 12.86 13.22
CA PRO A 6 21.50 13.27 12.59
C PRO A 6 21.06 12.26 11.52
N VAL A 7 19.78 11.93 11.51
CA VAL A 7 19.19 11.11 10.46
C VAL A 7 19.24 11.87 9.15
N LEU A 8 19.73 11.25 8.08
CA LEU A 8 19.79 11.87 6.76
C LEU A 8 18.39 12.04 6.18
N GLU A 9 18.19 13.11 5.44
CA GLU A 9 17.02 13.27 4.59
C GLU A 9 17.03 12.23 3.48
N ALA A 10 15.83 11.69 3.16
CA ALA A 10 15.69 10.74 2.07
C ALA A 10 15.91 11.41 0.72
N LYS A 11 16.59 10.69 -0.18
CA LYS A 11 16.74 11.12 -1.58
C LYS A 11 15.37 11.36 -2.24
N PRO A 12 15.34 12.15 -3.35
CA PRO A 12 14.15 12.27 -4.19
C PRO A 12 13.66 10.92 -4.69
N ASP A 13 12.36 10.82 -4.98
CA ASP A 13 11.69 9.58 -5.38
C ASP A 13 12.37 8.86 -6.53
N GLU A 14 12.74 9.58 -7.59
CA GLU A 14 13.44 9.04 -8.75
C GLU A 14 14.79 8.40 -8.38
N GLU A 15 15.54 9.01 -7.47
CA GLU A 15 16.80 8.46 -7.00
C GLU A 15 16.57 7.24 -6.09
N LEU A 16 15.52 7.25 -5.24
CA LEU A 16 15.15 6.08 -4.44
C LEU A 16 14.76 4.92 -5.34
N ASP A 17 13.93 5.15 -6.36
CA ASP A 17 13.54 4.13 -7.34
C ASP A 17 14.73 3.49 -8.01
N LYS A 18 15.67 4.31 -8.52
CA LYS A 18 16.90 3.83 -9.15
C LYS A 18 17.69 2.91 -8.23
N VAL A 19 17.87 3.28 -6.96
CA VAL A 19 18.63 2.47 -6.01
C VAL A 19 17.87 1.21 -5.63
N TYR A 20 16.57 1.32 -5.29
CA TYR A 20 15.78 0.16 -4.90
C TYR A 20 15.62 -0.85 -6.02
N ARG A 21 15.37 -0.42 -7.26
CA ARG A 21 15.35 -1.33 -8.43
C ARG A 21 16.70 -1.99 -8.65
N ALA A 22 17.81 -1.24 -8.54
CA ALA A 22 19.14 -1.82 -8.65
C ALA A 22 19.39 -2.89 -7.59
N VAL A 23 18.98 -2.65 -6.34
CA VAL A 23 19.05 -3.64 -5.25
C VAL A 23 18.20 -4.87 -5.56
N LEU A 24 16.93 -4.67 -5.90
CA LEU A 24 16.01 -5.78 -6.16
C LEU A 24 16.43 -6.63 -7.37
N ASN A 25 17.10 -6.04 -8.36
CA ASN A 25 17.63 -6.76 -9.51
C ASN A 25 18.86 -7.63 -9.18
N GLU A 26 19.59 -7.35 -8.10
CA GLU A 26 20.67 -8.22 -7.59
C GLU A 26 20.14 -9.35 -6.70
N LEU A 27 18.86 -9.36 -6.37
CA LEU A 27 18.24 -10.32 -5.47
C LEU A 27 17.36 -11.31 -6.24
N THR A 28 17.20 -12.50 -5.67
CA THR A 28 16.26 -13.51 -6.14
C THR A 28 15.14 -13.72 -5.13
N LEU A 29 14.06 -14.34 -5.54
CA LEU A 29 13.00 -14.78 -4.63
C LEU A 29 13.20 -16.27 -4.35
N LYS A 30 13.38 -16.62 -3.06
CA LYS A 30 13.53 -18.02 -2.62
C LYS A 30 12.26 -18.83 -2.96
N PRO A 31 12.41 -20.12 -3.27
CA PRO A 31 11.27 -20.99 -3.62
C PRO A 31 10.14 -20.99 -2.57
N GLU A 32 10.50 -21.04 -1.28
CA GLU A 32 9.52 -21.01 -0.19
C GLU A 32 8.69 -19.72 -0.12
N HIS A 33 9.31 -18.56 -0.45
CA HIS A 33 8.59 -17.29 -0.53
C HIS A 33 7.69 -17.25 -1.75
N ARG A 34 8.18 -17.76 -2.90
CA ARG A 34 7.37 -17.85 -4.13
C ARG A 34 6.14 -18.72 -3.91
N GLU A 35 6.32 -19.90 -3.32
CA GLU A 35 5.19 -20.79 -3.00
C GLU A 35 4.21 -20.17 -1.99
N ASN A 36 4.70 -19.41 -1.01
CA ASN A 36 3.83 -18.67 -0.11
C ASN A 36 2.95 -17.64 -0.85
N LEU A 37 3.52 -16.92 -1.82
CA LEU A 37 2.80 -15.94 -2.63
C LEU A 37 1.80 -16.62 -3.59
N LYS A 38 2.18 -17.76 -4.18
CA LYS A 38 1.28 -18.59 -5.02
C LYS A 38 0.09 -19.13 -4.24
N LYS A 39 0.31 -19.59 -3.01
CA LYS A 39 -0.78 -20.03 -2.11
C LYS A 39 -1.78 -18.92 -1.80
N ARG A 40 -1.38 -17.65 -1.92
CA ARG A 40 -2.22 -16.47 -1.78
C ARG A 40 -2.87 -16.02 -3.09
N GLY A 41 -2.72 -16.78 -4.16
CA GLY A 41 -3.40 -16.57 -5.44
C GLY A 41 -2.60 -15.78 -6.49
N LEU A 42 -1.34 -15.45 -6.23
CA LEU A 42 -0.52 -14.77 -7.23
C LEU A 42 0.12 -15.78 -8.20
N SER A 43 0.09 -15.48 -9.50
CA SER A 43 0.84 -16.23 -10.51
C SER A 43 2.34 -15.88 -10.47
N ASP A 44 3.18 -16.74 -11.06
CA ASP A 44 4.62 -16.48 -11.18
C ASP A 44 4.89 -15.15 -11.90
N GLU A 45 4.15 -14.85 -12.96
CA GLU A 45 4.26 -13.60 -13.71
C GLU A 45 3.97 -12.37 -12.82
N MET A 46 2.91 -12.43 -12.01
CA MET A 46 2.54 -11.35 -11.11
C MET A 46 3.56 -11.16 -9.99
N ILE A 47 4.07 -12.26 -9.43
CA ILE A 47 5.13 -12.22 -8.42
C ILE A 47 6.38 -11.51 -8.97
N ASP A 48 6.77 -11.81 -10.21
CA ASP A 48 7.94 -11.21 -10.84
C ASP A 48 7.71 -9.73 -11.18
N LYS A 49 6.53 -9.36 -11.67
CA LYS A 49 6.13 -7.96 -11.92
C LYS A 49 6.08 -7.11 -10.65
N CYS A 50 5.66 -7.70 -9.53
CA CYS A 50 5.62 -7.02 -8.22
C CYS A 50 7.01 -6.85 -7.59
N LEU A 51 8.07 -7.39 -8.20
CA LEU A 51 9.45 -7.28 -7.75
C LEU A 51 9.67 -7.81 -6.31
N TYR A 52 8.88 -8.79 -5.87
CA TYR A 52 9.15 -9.44 -4.59
C TYR A 52 10.49 -10.15 -4.63
N ARG A 53 11.36 -9.90 -3.64
CA ARG A 53 12.70 -10.48 -3.55
C ARG A 53 13.00 -10.85 -2.11
N SER A 54 13.65 -11.99 -1.93
CA SER A 54 14.08 -12.43 -0.61
C SER A 54 15.22 -11.59 -0.06
N MET A 55 15.24 -11.40 1.24
CA MET A 55 16.39 -10.84 1.93
C MET A 55 17.62 -11.69 1.63
N PRO A 56 18.74 -11.07 1.23
CA PRO A 56 19.96 -11.81 0.94
C PRO A 56 20.59 -12.37 2.22
N GLU A 57 21.23 -13.50 2.13
CA GLU A 57 21.98 -14.06 3.28
C GLU A 57 23.20 -13.19 3.62
N ARG A 58 23.81 -12.58 2.60
CA ARG A 58 24.95 -11.68 2.75
C ARG A 58 24.78 -10.45 1.88
N TRP A 59 24.76 -9.28 2.50
CA TRP A 59 24.71 -8.02 1.78
C TRP A 59 26.02 -7.63 1.07
N SER A 60 27.13 -8.21 1.47
CA SER A 60 28.45 -7.86 0.93
C SER A 60 28.54 -8.05 -0.60
N SER A 61 27.96 -9.12 -1.15
CA SER A 61 27.92 -9.37 -2.59
C SER A 61 27.07 -8.33 -3.32
N VAL A 62 25.90 -7.97 -2.78
CA VAL A 62 25.00 -6.96 -3.33
C VAL A 62 25.70 -5.60 -3.36
N PHE A 63 26.31 -5.19 -2.24
CA PHE A 63 27.07 -3.93 -2.18
C PHE A 63 28.26 -3.90 -3.14
N ALA A 64 28.98 -5.01 -3.29
CA ALA A 64 30.11 -5.07 -4.24
C ALA A 64 29.64 -4.91 -5.70
N ALA A 65 28.53 -5.57 -6.07
CA ALA A 65 27.95 -5.45 -7.41
C ALA A 65 27.46 -4.01 -7.69
N LEU A 66 26.75 -3.41 -6.75
CA LEU A 66 26.16 -2.08 -6.91
C LEU A 66 27.20 -0.96 -6.84
N LYS A 67 28.27 -1.12 -6.07
CA LYS A 67 29.41 -0.21 -6.07
C LYS A 67 30.07 -0.12 -7.46
N LYS A 68 30.22 -1.26 -8.17
CA LYS A 68 30.75 -1.26 -9.54
C LYS A 68 29.85 -0.51 -10.53
N LYS A 69 28.55 -0.41 -10.22
CA LYS A 69 27.53 0.34 -11.00
C LYS A 69 27.44 1.82 -10.57
N GLY A 70 28.28 2.30 -9.64
CA GLY A 70 28.29 3.67 -9.15
C GLY A 70 27.09 4.02 -8.28
N ILE A 71 26.37 3.03 -7.71
CA ILE A 71 25.21 3.25 -6.85
C ILE A 71 25.65 3.68 -5.45
N SER A 72 25.12 4.85 -4.99
CA SER A 72 25.29 5.36 -3.62
C SER A 72 24.05 5.08 -2.77
N PHE A 73 24.27 4.60 -1.55
CA PHE A 73 23.23 4.30 -0.57
C PHE A 73 22.95 5.44 0.43
N LYS A 74 23.71 6.54 0.37
CA LYS A 74 23.54 7.69 1.25
C LYS A 74 22.15 8.30 1.05
N GLY A 75 21.39 8.50 2.14
CA GLY A 75 20.02 9.02 2.08
C GLY A 75 18.98 8.03 1.49
N VAL A 76 19.28 6.74 1.49
CA VAL A 76 18.34 5.69 1.06
C VAL A 76 17.87 4.92 2.29
N PRO A 77 16.58 4.97 2.64
CA PRO A 77 16.05 4.23 3.79
C PRO A 77 16.39 2.75 3.76
N GLY A 78 16.73 2.20 4.93
CA GLY A 78 17.17 0.81 5.07
C GLY A 78 18.67 0.60 4.90
N PHE A 79 19.39 1.59 4.39
CA PHE A 79 20.85 1.56 4.25
C PHE A 79 21.51 2.68 5.06
N TYR A 80 22.75 2.44 5.47
CA TYR A 80 23.60 3.43 6.14
C TYR A 80 25.07 3.19 5.79
N GLU A 81 25.88 4.21 5.97
CA GLU A 81 27.32 4.14 5.69
C GLU A 81 28.11 4.28 6.99
N LYS A 82 29.12 3.43 7.16
CA LYS A 82 30.07 3.50 8.26
C LYS A 82 31.48 3.25 7.73
N ASN A 83 32.41 4.16 8.03
CA ASN A 83 33.80 4.08 7.59
C ASN A 83 33.94 3.84 6.06
N GLY A 84 33.14 4.55 5.26
CA GLY A 84 33.16 4.44 3.79
C GLY A 84 32.60 3.11 3.23
N LYS A 85 31.94 2.30 4.07
CA LYS A 85 31.30 1.05 3.66
C LYS A 85 29.79 1.15 3.87
N ALA A 86 29.03 0.62 2.91
CA ALA A 86 27.58 0.52 3.00
C ALA A 86 27.14 -0.72 3.82
N PHE A 87 26.07 -0.55 4.57
CA PHE A 87 25.43 -1.59 5.37
C PHE A 87 23.91 -1.52 5.21
N ALA A 88 23.25 -2.67 5.38
CA ALA A 88 21.79 -2.74 5.50
C ALA A 88 21.40 -2.81 6.98
N ALA A 89 20.33 -2.09 7.33
CA ALA A 89 19.82 -2.02 8.70
C ALA A 89 19.14 -3.32 9.17
N CYS A 90 18.82 -4.21 8.24
CA CYS A 90 18.19 -5.50 8.53
C CYS A 90 18.84 -6.63 7.70
N SER A 91 19.00 -7.80 8.37
CA SER A 91 19.48 -9.04 7.76
C SER A 91 18.63 -10.26 8.15
N LYS A 92 17.47 -10.03 8.80
CA LYS A 92 16.56 -11.10 9.20
C LYS A 92 15.89 -11.72 7.96
N ALA A 93 15.65 -13.04 7.99
CA ALA A 93 14.98 -13.76 6.93
C ALA A 93 13.58 -13.24 6.66
N GLY A 94 13.24 -13.11 5.38
CA GLY A 94 11.98 -12.56 4.90
C GLY A 94 12.10 -12.11 3.45
N PHE A 95 11.12 -11.38 2.96
CA PHE A 95 11.16 -10.82 1.62
C PHE A 95 10.67 -9.36 1.58
N PHE A 96 11.15 -8.62 0.61
CA PHE A 96 10.78 -7.24 0.35
C PHE A 96 9.44 -7.14 -0.35
N ILE A 97 8.66 -6.15 0.05
CA ILE A 97 7.44 -5.69 -0.57
C ILE A 97 7.66 -4.23 -0.96
N PRO A 98 7.90 -3.94 -2.24
CA PRO A 98 8.07 -2.57 -2.72
C PRO A 98 6.79 -1.75 -2.59
N TYR A 99 6.94 -0.47 -2.24
CA TYR A 99 5.88 0.53 -2.23
C TYR A 99 6.09 1.51 -3.38
N PHE A 100 5.10 1.60 -4.25
CA PHE A 100 5.15 2.41 -5.47
C PHE A 100 4.34 3.68 -5.29
N ASN A 101 4.90 4.83 -5.66
CA ASN A 101 4.12 6.06 -5.77
C ASN A 101 3.26 6.07 -7.04
N SER A 102 2.48 7.15 -7.25
CA SER A 102 1.60 7.31 -8.41
C SER A 102 2.33 7.37 -9.76
N ARG A 103 3.64 7.62 -9.77
CA ARG A 103 4.51 7.61 -10.96
C ARG A 103 5.16 6.26 -11.23
N ASN A 104 4.81 5.22 -10.46
CA ASN A 104 5.42 3.89 -10.52
C ASN A 104 6.90 3.85 -10.10
N GLU A 105 7.31 4.76 -9.21
CA GLU A 105 8.63 4.77 -8.61
C GLU A 105 8.59 4.04 -7.26
N ILE A 106 9.59 3.23 -6.97
CA ILE A 106 9.75 2.58 -5.66
C ILE A 106 10.31 3.58 -4.67
N VAL A 107 9.48 4.02 -3.75
CA VAL A 107 9.82 5.08 -2.79
C VAL A 107 9.99 4.57 -1.35
N GLY A 108 9.84 3.26 -1.16
CA GLY A 108 10.06 2.56 0.09
C GLY A 108 9.85 1.07 -0.07
N MET A 109 10.26 0.31 0.93
CA MET A 109 10.04 -1.12 1.00
C MET A 109 9.61 -1.52 2.41
N GLN A 110 8.67 -2.44 2.51
CA GLN A 110 8.46 -3.22 3.72
C GLN A 110 9.16 -4.56 3.61
N ILE A 111 9.53 -5.13 4.76
CA ILE A 111 10.00 -6.50 4.87
C ILE A 111 8.90 -7.31 5.52
N ARG A 112 8.47 -8.39 4.88
CA ARG A 112 7.65 -9.42 5.51
C ARG A 112 8.59 -10.50 6.04
N PHE A 113 8.67 -10.61 7.36
CA PHE A 113 9.53 -11.59 8.03
C PHE A 113 8.91 -12.99 8.01
N ASP A 114 9.76 -14.00 7.96
CA ASP A 114 9.35 -15.40 8.01
C ASP A 114 8.86 -15.79 9.41
N LYS A 115 9.48 -15.21 10.44
CA LYS A 115 9.21 -15.51 11.86
C LYS A 115 9.16 -14.22 12.70
N GLY A 116 8.51 -14.29 13.85
CA GLY A 116 8.43 -13.22 14.84
C GLY A 116 7.04 -12.59 14.94
N ASP A 117 6.79 -11.88 16.05
CA ASP A 117 5.50 -11.24 16.34
C ASP A 117 5.18 -10.10 15.38
N LYS A 118 6.20 -9.30 15.03
CA LYS A 118 6.10 -8.25 14.03
C LYS A 118 6.42 -8.82 12.65
N ARG A 119 5.38 -9.14 11.91
CA ARG A 119 5.51 -9.76 10.58
C ARG A 119 5.90 -8.77 9.47
N TYR A 120 5.59 -7.48 9.63
CA TYR A 120 5.84 -6.43 8.65
C TYR A 120 6.54 -5.25 9.32
N LEU A 121 7.66 -4.83 8.77
CA LEU A 121 8.36 -3.61 9.18
C LEU A 121 8.84 -2.84 7.94
N TRP A 122 8.88 -1.51 8.06
CA TRP A 122 9.56 -0.68 7.08
C TRP A 122 11.06 -0.98 7.07
N PHE A 123 11.62 -1.08 5.86
CA PHE A 123 13.06 -1.11 5.67
C PHE A 123 13.61 0.29 5.90
N SER A 124 14.10 0.52 7.12
CA SER A 124 14.51 1.83 7.64
C SER A 124 15.85 1.70 8.37
N SER A 125 16.67 2.71 8.29
CA SER A 125 17.97 2.78 8.97
C SER A 125 18.07 3.95 9.97
N SER A 126 16.94 4.52 10.39
CA SER A 126 16.88 5.64 11.35
C SER A 126 17.54 5.38 12.71
N GLY A 127 17.79 4.13 13.08
CA GLY A 127 18.50 3.75 14.31
C GLY A 127 20.03 3.71 14.19
N TYR A 128 20.60 4.12 13.06
CA TYR A 128 22.03 4.06 12.77
C TYR A 128 22.58 5.43 12.46
N ASP A 129 23.87 5.65 12.80
CA ASP A 129 24.61 6.86 12.38
C ASP A 129 24.61 6.93 10.85
N ASN A 130 24.33 8.11 10.28
CA ASN A 130 24.15 8.31 8.84
C ASN A 130 23.05 7.44 8.20
N GLY A 131 22.11 6.97 9.01
CA GLY A 131 20.93 6.28 8.52
C GLY A 131 19.88 7.22 7.96
N CYS A 132 18.87 6.64 7.32
CA CYS A 132 17.73 7.35 6.75
C CYS A 132 16.43 6.69 7.19
N SER A 133 15.46 7.49 7.60
CA SER A 133 14.13 7.00 7.97
C SER A 133 13.34 6.58 6.74
N ALA A 134 12.67 5.44 6.81
CA ALA A 134 11.64 5.13 5.84
C ALA A 134 10.52 6.16 5.94
N ARG A 135 10.05 6.63 4.80
CA ARG A 135 8.82 7.41 4.73
C ARG A 135 7.63 6.47 4.87
N ASN A 136 6.69 6.86 5.69
CA ASN A 136 5.42 6.13 5.81
C ASN A 136 4.51 6.60 4.67
N ILE A 137 4.49 5.88 3.56
CA ILE A 137 3.83 6.27 2.32
C ILE A 137 2.70 5.33 1.95
N ALA A 138 1.76 5.79 1.14
CA ALA A 138 0.80 4.94 0.46
C ALA A 138 1.46 4.24 -0.74
N SER A 139 1.01 3.01 -1.07
CA SER A 139 1.40 2.33 -2.30
C SER A 139 0.24 2.33 -3.29
N TYR A 140 0.51 2.79 -4.49
CA TYR A 140 -0.46 2.86 -5.60
C TYR A 140 -0.40 1.63 -6.52
N GLY A 141 0.45 0.67 -6.16
CA GLY A 141 0.66 -0.56 -6.94
C GLY A 141 1.44 -0.34 -8.23
N ILE A 142 1.48 -1.37 -9.06
CA ILE A 142 2.27 -1.41 -10.29
C ILE A 142 1.31 -1.39 -11.48
N PRO A 143 1.39 -0.42 -12.41
CA PRO A 143 0.45 -0.29 -13.53
C PRO A 143 0.33 -1.54 -14.42
N SER A 144 1.37 -2.37 -14.50
CA SER A 144 1.32 -3.64 -15.24
C SER A 144 0.56 -4.76 -14.53
N VAL A 145 0.19 -4.56 -13.26
CA VAL A 145 -0.54 -5.52 -12.40
C VAL A 145 -1.85 -4.93 -11.94
N MET A 146 -1.86 -3.62 -11.66
CA MET A 146 -3.01 -2.89 -11.15
C MET A 146 -3.32 -1.71 -12.05
N PRO A 147 -4.60 -1.38 -12.30
CA PRO A 147 -4.97 -0.21 -13.07
C PRO A 147 -4.53 1.07 -12.35
N LYS A 148 -4.26 2.11 -13.12
CA LYS A 148 -3.97 3.45 -12.59
C LYS A 148 -5.23 4.08 -12.01
N CYS A 149 -5.04 5.03 -11.10
CA CYS A 149 -6.15 5.83 -10.57
C CYS A 149 -6.70 6.83 -11.59
N ASP A 150 -5.85 7.24 -12.55
CA ASP A 150 -6.22 8.22 -13.58
C ASP A 150 -7.37 7.69 -14.45
N GLY A 151 -8.39 8.53 -14.66
CA GLY A 151 -9.55 8.16 -15.47
C GLY A 151 -10.58 7.28 -14.79
N THR A 152 -10.35 6.82 -13.54
CA THR A 152 -11.39 6.16 -12.75
C THR A 152 -12.09 7.11 -11.79
N LYS A 153 -13.35 6.81 -11.47
CA LYS A 153 -14.10 7.53 -10.42
C LYS A 153 -14.01 6.85 -9.07
N THR A 154 -13.64 5.58 -9.05
CA THR A 154 -13.65 4.74 -7.85
C THR A 154 -12.33 4.01 -7.67
N VAL A 155 -11.79 4.08 -6.46
CA VAL A 155 -10.60 3.32 -6.04
C VAL A 155 -10.91 2.57 -4.74
N TYR A 156 -10.17 1.49 -4.48
CA TYR A 156 -10.20 0.78 -3.22
C TYR A 156 -9.01 1.18 -2.35
N ILE A 157 -9.22 1.19 -1.03
CA ILE A 157 -8.11 1.32 -0.08
C ILE A 157 -8.09 0.14 0.90
N THR A 158 -6.89 -0.32 1.24
CA THR A 158 -6.71 -1.40 2.23
C THR A 158 -5.40 -1.24 2.99
N GLU A 159 -5.16 -2.10 3.96
CA GLU A 159 -3.93 -2.12 4.75
C GLU A 159 -2.87 -3.01 4.12
N GLY A 160 -1.71 -2.43 3.79
CA GLY A 160 -0.52 -3.14 3.30
C GLY A 160 -0.52 -3.46 1.79
N ALA A 161 0.62 -3.18 1.14
CA ALA A 161 0.77 -3.30 -0.31
C ALA A 161 0.54 -4.72 -0.83
N LEU A 162 1.02 -5.75 -0.11
CA LEU A 162 0.81 -7.14 -0.53
C LEU A 162 -0.68 -7.50 -0.60
N LYS A 163 -1.46 -7.07 0.39
CA LYS A 163 -2.92 -7.29 0.42
C LYS A 163 -3.62 -6.59 -0.74
N ALA A 164 -3.24 -5.32 -1.00
CA ALA A 164 -3.78 -4.57 -2.13
C ALA A 164 -3.51 -5.26 -3.47
N HIS A 165 -2.28 -5.76 -3.68
CA HIS A 165 -1.91 -6.47 -4.90
C HIS A 165 -2.75 -7.74 -5.10
N ILE A 166 -2.88 -8.57 -4.04
CA ILE A 166 -3.68 -9.80 -4.09
C ILE A 166 -5.15 -9.48 -4.37
N ALA A 167 -5.72 -8.54 -3.60
CA ALA A 167 -7.12 -8.15 -3.77
C ALA A 167 -7.40 -7.62 -5.17
N CYS A 168 -6.54 -6.77 -5.72
CA CYS A 168 -6.69 -6.25 -7.07
C CYS A 168 -6.69 -7.37 -8.12
N VAL A 169 -5.71 -8.28 -8.03
CA VAL A 169 -5.56 -9.39 -8.97
C VAL A 169 -6.76 -10.34 -8.92
N LEU A 170 -7.20 -10.72 -7.72
CA LEU A 170 -8.23 -11.73 -7.55
C LEU A 170 -9.67 -11.18 -7.68
N SER A 171 -9.87 -9.88 -7.48
CA SER A 171 -11.20 -9.27 -7.55
C SER A 171 -11.80 -9.25 -8.97
N GLY A 172 -10.95 -9.17 -9.99
CA GLY A 172 -11.40 -9.05 -11.39
C GLY A 172 -12.22 -7.79 -11.69
N ASN A 173 -12.32 -6.84 -10.75
CA ASN A 173 -13.17 -5.65 -10.89
C ASN A 173 -12.49 -4.48 -11.63
N HIS A 174 -11.22 -4.64 -11.97
CA HIS A 174 -10.42 -3.66 -12.71
C HIS A 174 -10.29 -2.27 -12.05
N ASN A 175 -10.60 -2.16 -10.75
CA ASN A 175 -10.37 -0.91 -10.02
C ASN A 175 -9.00 -0.93 -9.32
N PRO A 176 -8.33 0.23 -9.19
CA PRO A 176 -7.07 0.31 -8.47
C PRO A 176 -7.27 0.10 -6.96
N TYR A 177 -6.30 -0.55 -6.33
CA TYR A 177 -6.21 -0.73 -4.89
C TYR A 177 -5.02 0.07 -4.35
N ILE A 178 -5.28 1.03 -3.49
CA ILE A 178 -4.25 1.79 -2.79
C ILE A 178 -4.03 1.16 -1.42
N ALA A 179 -2.78 0.97 -1.05
CA ALA A 179 -2.41 0.45 0.25
C ALA A 179 -1.92 1.55 1.18
N LEU A 180 -2.48 1.66 2.37
CA LEU A 180 -1.85 2.34 3.50
C LEU A 180 -1.04 1.34 4.32
N ALA A 181 0.03 1.78 4.97
CA ALA A 181 0.84 0.90 5.83
C ALA A 181 0.14 0.54 7.15
N GLY A 182 -0.98 1.18 7.44
CA GLY A 182 -1.82 0.95 8.59
C GLY A 182 -2.97 1.97 8.66
N VAL A 183 -3.98 1.68 9.44
CA VAL A 183 -5.18 2.53 9.58
C VAL A 183 -4.90 3.91 10.21
N ASN A 184 -3.77 4.08 10.90
CA ASN A 184 -3.35 5.35 11.52
C ASN A 184 -2.49 6.24 10.61
N CYS A 185 -2.35 5.91 9.33
CA CYS A 185 -1.54 6.65 8.36
C CYS A 185 -2.28 7.90 7.83
N PHE A 186 -2.67 8.82 8.72
CA PHE A 186 -3.54 9.96 8.37
C PHE A 186 -2.88 10.95 7.42
N ASN A 187 -1.60 11.29 7.61
CA ASN A 187 -0.88 12.22 6.75
C ASN A 187 -0.77 11.65 5.33
N GLN A 188 -0.41 10.38 5.20
CA GLN A 188 -0.31 9.68 3.92
C GLN A 188 -1.66 9.57 3.23
N TRP A 189 -2.73 9.41 4.02
CA TRP A 189 -4.07 9.42 3.49
C TRP A 189 -4.49 10.80 2.99
N GLU A 190 -4.11 11.86 3.69
CA GLU A 190 -4.38 13.23 3.25
C GLU A 190 -3.66 13.54 1.93
N GLU A 191 -2.36 13.23 1.82
CA GLU A 191 -1.58 13.34 0.58
C GLU A 191 -2.22 12.51 -0.56
N THR A 192 -2.69 11.30 -0.25
CA THR A 192 -3.40 10.44 -1.19
C THR A 192 -4.71 11.09 -1.66
N CYS A 193 -5.50 11.70 -0.76
CA CYS A 193 -6.73 12.40 -1.14
C CYS A 193 -6.47 13.60 -2.06
N VAL A 194 -5.39 14.35 -1.84
CA VAL A 194 -4.96 15.42 -2.75
C VAL A 194 -4.71 14.88 -4.16
N TYR A 195 -3.94 13.80 -4.26
CA TYR A 195 -3.68 13.13 -5.55
C TYR A 195 -4.97 12.61 -6.18
N LEU A 196 -5.79 11.86 -5.45
CA LEU A 196 -7.04 11.27 -5.98
C LEU A 196 -7.98 12.34 -6.53
N LYS A 197 -8.11 13.46 -5.81
CA LYS A 197 -8.89 14.61 -6.29
C LYS A 197 -8.33 15.17 -7.59
N SER A 198 -7.00 15.31 -7.70
CA SER A 198 -6.35 15.86 -8.90
C SER A 198 -6.57 15.02 -10.14
N VAL A 199 -6.71 13.69 -10.00
CA VAL A 199 -6.97 12.76 -11.11
C VAL A 199 -8.46 12.43 -11.30
N GLY A 200 -9.34 13.11 -10.55
CA GLY A 200 -10.79 13.05 -10.75
C GLY A 200 -11.51 11.88 -10.08
N VAL A 201 -10.88 11.22 -9.11
CA VAL A 201 -11.53 10.22 -8.25
C VAL A 201 -12.50 10.93 -7.30
N THR A 202 -13.71 10.41 -7.21
CA THR A 202 -14.80 10.97 -6.37
C THR A 202 -15.28 9.99 -5.31
N HIS A 203 -14.90 8.72 -5.43
CA HIS A 203 -15.36 7.68 -4.53
C HIS A 203 -14.24 6.73 -4.14
N VAL A 204 -14.19 6.38 -2.87
CA VAL A 204 -13.24 5.41 -2.31
C VAL A 204 -14.01 4.30 -1.61
N ILE A 205 -13.67 3.07 -1.93
CA ILE A 205 -14.21 1.89 -1.26
C ILE A 205 -13.20 1.43 -0.20
N ASP A 206 -13.63 1.49 1.04
CA ASP A 206 -12.87 1.06 2.21
C ASP A 206 -12.90 -0.47 2.33
N ALA A 207 -11.76 -1.10 2.05
CA ALA A 207 -11.52 -2.54 2.15
C ALA A 207 -10.50 -2.89 3.26
N PHE A 208 -10.50 -2.15 4.38
CA PHE A 208 -9.73 -2.48 5.57
C PHE A 208 -10.27 -3.73 6.26
N ASP A 209 -9.42 -4.37 7.05
CA ASP A 209 -9.72 -5.64 7.74
C ASP A 209 -11.04 -5.61 8.53
N SER A 210 -11.67 -6.77 8.64
CA SER A 210 -12.95 -6.94 9.34
C SER A 210 -12.86 -6.79 10.86
N ASP A 211 -11.64 -6.73 11.44
CA ASP A 211 -11.43 -6.57 12.89
C ASP A 211 -11.92 -5.23 13.45
N ARG A 212 -12.29 -4.26 12.59
CA ARG A 212 -12.99 -3.02 12.99
C ARG A 212 -14.25 -3.29 13.80
N GLU A 213 -14.89 -4.42 13.62
CA GLU A 213 -16.14 -4.77 14.31
C GLU A 213 -15.91 -4.92 15.82
N SER A 214 -14.74 -5.46 16.21
CA SER A 214 -14.36 -5.73 17.59
C SER A 214 -13.36 -4.73 18.17
N ASN A 215 -12.69 -3.92 17.32
CA ASN A 215 -11.60 -3.02 17.73
C ASN A 215 -12.02 -1.55 17.62
N GLU A 216 -12.26 -0.91 18.77
CA GLU A 216 -12.66 0.50 18.85
C GLU A 216 -11.58 1.46 18.30
N HIS A 217 -10.29 1.16 18.50
CA HIS A 217 -9.20 1.99 17.97
C HIS A 217 -9.23 2.01 16.44
N VAL A 218 -9.47 0.86 15.81
CA VAL A 218 -9.60 0.75 14.35
C VAL A 218 -10.82 1.53 13.88
N ARG A 219 -11.98 1.38 14.54
CA ARG A 219 -13.19 2.15 14.19
C ARG A 219 -12.96 3.67 14.26
N ASN A 220 -12.31 4.15 15.31
CA ASN A 220 -12.03 5.57 15.48
C ASN A 220 -11.01 6.09 14.47
N ALA A 221 -10.01 5.29 14.11
CA ALA A 221 -9.07 5.63 13.05
C ALA A 221 -9.78 5.71 11.69
N LEU A 222 -10.64 4.75 11.35
CA LEU A 222 -11.42 4.78 10.11
C LEU A 222 -12.34 6.01 10.03
N LYS A 223 -13.03 6.38 11.12
CA LYS A 223 -13.82 7.63 11.15
C LYS A 223 -12.98 8.85 10.75
N LYS A 224 -11.72 8.92 11.22
CA LYS A 224 -10.79 10.00 10.83
C LYS A 224 -10.43 9.93 9.35
N LEU A 225 -10.15 8.74 8.80
CA LEU A 225 -9.88 8.59 7.36
C LEU A 225 -11.08 9.07 6.52
N TYR A 226 -12.31 8.70 6.91
CA TYR A 226 -13.53 9.17 6.23
C TYR A 226 -13.67 10.70 6.30
N ALA A 227 -13.42 11.30 7.47
CA ALA A 227 -13.47 12.75 7.64
C ALA A 227 -12.41 13.47 6.79
N ILE A 228 -11.20 12.89 6.65
CA ILE A 228 -10.16 13.43 5.77
C ILE A 228 -10.65 13.41 4.32
N ALA A 229 -11.12 12.27 3.81
CA ALA A 229 -11.61 12.15 2.43
C ALA A 229 -12.73 13.16 2.13
N ALA A 230 -13.68 13.31 3.04
CA ALA A 230 -14.80 14.25 2.90
C ALA A 230 -14.34 15.70 2.72
N ARG A 231 -13.25 16.14 3.39
CA ARG A 231 -12.66 17.48 3.22
C ARG A 231 -12.20 17.73 1.77
N TYR A 232 -11.85 16.70 1.05
CA TYR A 232 -11.43 16.76 -0.35
C TYR A 232 -12.57 16.49 -1.36
N GLY A 233 -13.81 16.34 -0.87
CA GLY A 233 -14.97 16.03 -1.70
C GLY A 233 -15.00 14.58 -2.19
N ILE A 234 -14.29 13.69 -1.53
CA ILE A 234 -14.25 12.27 -1.85
C ILE A 234 -15.18 11.53 -0.89
N SER A 235 -16.19 10.85 -1.44
CA SER A 235 -17.07 9.98 -0.66
C SER A 235 -16.36 8.66 -0.35
N MET A 236 -16.64 8.09 0.82
CA MET A 236 -16.14 6.76 1.17
C MET A 236 -17.30 5.83 1.56
N THR A 237 -17.25 4.60 1.06
CA THR A 237 -18.16 3.52 1.48
C THR A 237 -17.38 2.27 1.84
N ARG A 238 -17.95 1.45 2.70
CA ARG A 238 -17.35 0.20 3.11
C ARG A 238 -17.62 -0.90 2.08
N PHE A 239 -16.60 -1.65 1.72
CA PHE A 239 -16.75 -2.97 1.12
C PHE A 239 -17.02 -3.99 2.23
N ASN A 240 -18.18 -4.63 2.20
CA ASN A 240 -18.59 -5.58 3.24
C ASN A 240 -18.57 -7.01 2.69
N TRP A 241 -17.64 -7.83 3.16
CA TRP A 241 -17.55 -9.26 2.86
C TRP A 241 -17.88 -10.15 4.08
N GLY A 242 -18.46 -9.56 5.12
CA GLY A 242 -18.73 -10.25 6.39
C GLY A 242 -17.51 -10.32 7.31
N THR A 243 -17.53 -11.23 8.25
CA THR A 243 -16.50 -11.40 9.28
C THR A 243 -15.74 -12.72 9.20
N THR A 244 -16.13 -13.62 8.28
CA THR A 244 -15.51 -14.94 8.10
C THR A 244 -14.04 -14.81 7.69
N TYR A 245 -13.73 -13.84 6.83
CA TYR A 245 -12.37 -13.57 6.36
C TYR A 245 -11.87 -12.26 6.96
N LYS A 246 -10.66 -12.28 7.52
CA LYS A 246 -10.09 -11.10 8.14
C LYS A 246 -9.79 -10.02 7.11
N GLY A 247 -9.08 -10.36 6.06
CA GLY A 247 -8.66 -9.44 5.00
C GLY A 247 -9.44 -9.60 3.72
N VAL A 248 -9.49 -8.54 2.93
CA VAL A 248 -10.11 -8.54 1.59
C VAL A 248 -9.41 -9.50 0.62
N ASP A 249 -8.11 -9.72 0.80
CA ASP A 249 -7.31 -10.68 0.03
C ASP A 249 -7.70 -12.13 0.33
N ASP A 250 -7.94 -12.48 1.60
CA ASP A 250 -8.41 -13.80 2.01
C ASP A 250 -9.83 -14.06 1.47
N TYR A 251 -10.70 -13.04 1.50
CA TYR A 251 -12.04 -13.12 0.92
C TYR A 251 -11.99 -13.41 -0.58
N TYR A 252 -11.22 -12.65 -1.36
CA TYR A 252 -11.14 -12.89 -2.80
C TYR A 252 -10.43 -14.19 -3.16
N LEU A 253 -9.51 -14.66 -2.31
CA LEU A 253 -8.91 -15.98 -2.48
C LEU A 253 -9.98 -17.08 -2.34
N ALA A 254 -10.87 -16.98 -1.35
CA ALA A 254 -11.99 -17.90 -1.18
C ALA A 254 -12.98 -17.83 -2.36
N VAL A 255 -13.28 -16.63 -2.85
CA VAL A 255 -14.10 -16.45 -4.07
C VAL A 255 -13.45 -17.12 -5.27
N SER A 256 -12.14 -16.95 -5.50
CA SER A 256 -11.42 -17.55 -6.62
C SER A 256 -11.38 -19.08 -6.58
N ARG A 257 -11.57 -19.68 -5.40
CA ARG A 257 -11.66 -21.13 -5.18
C ARG A 257 -13.10 -21.67 -5.25
N GLY A 258 -14.09 -20.80 -5.45
CA GLY A 258 -15.51 -21.18 -5.42
C GLY A 258 -16.07 -21.49 -4.02
N GLU A 259 -15.35 -21.11 -2.96
CA GLU A 259 -15.78 -21.29 -1.57
C GLU A 259 -16.83 -20.25 -1.16
N VAL A 260 -16.84 -19.09 -1.85
CA VAL A 260 -17.79 -17.99 -1.63
C VAL A 260 -18.25 -17.46 -2.97
N PHE A 261 -19.56 -17.26 -3.11
CA PHE A 261 -20.10 -16.58 -4.28
C PHE A 261 -20.11 -15.07 -4.07
N LEU A 262 -19.66 -14.29 -5.06
CA LEU A 262 -19.87 -12.85 -5.06
C LEU A 262 -21.38 -12.59 -5.01
N PRO A 263 -21.87 -11.70 -4.12
CA PRO A 263 -23.25 -11.28 -4.18
C PRO A 263 -23.53 -10.73 -5.58
N PHE A 264 -24.63 -11.20 -6.20
CA PHE A 264 -25.06 -10.72 -7.51
C PHE A 264 -25.30 -9.21 -7.42
N VAL A 265 -24.42 -8.40 -8.00
CA VAL A 265 -24.67 -6.99 -8.21
C VAL A 265 -25.36 -6.89 -9.56
N PRO A 266 -26.67 -6.58 -9.60
CA PRO A 266 -27.34 -6.37 -10.88
C PRO A 266 -26.61 -5.27 -11.64
N LYS A 267 -26.19 -5.55 -12.87
CA LYS A 267 -25.68 -4.50 -13.78
C LYS A 267 -26.78 -3.43 -13.87
N LYS A 268 -26.51 -2.21 -13.41
CA LYS A 268 -27.41 -1.07 -13.65
C LYS A 268 -27.71 -1.05 -15.14
N LYS A 269 -28.98 -1.09 -15.50
CA LYS A 269 -29.40 -0.83 -16.88
C LYS A 269 -28.96 0.60 -17.25
N PRO A 270 -28.50 0.86 -18.50
CA PRO A 270 -27.93 2.15 -18.88
C PRO A 270 -28.86 3.36 -18.77
N ASP A 271 -30.15 3.18 -18.45
CA ASP A 271 -31.20 4.20 -18.58
C ASP A 271 -32.03 4.44 -17.31
N GLU A 272 -31.50 4.24 -16.10
CA GLU A 272 -32.16 4.85 -14.93
C GLU A 272 -31.53 6.20 -14.60
N GLU A 273 -32.17 7.28 -15.10
CA GLU A 273 -31.91 8.66 -14.70
C GLU A 273 -31.89 8.76 -13.18
N ALA A 274 -30.86 9.43 -12.64
CA ALA A 274 -30.80 9.78 -11.22
C ALA A 274 -32.06 10.56 -10.82
N PRO A 275 -32.68 10.28 -9.67
CA PRO A 275 -33.84 11.06 -9.21
C PRO A 275 -33.45 12.53 -9.14
N LYS A 276 -34.25 13.38 -9.81
CA LYS A 276 -34.06 14.83 -9.81
C LYS A 276 -34.08 15.35 -8.37
N PRO A 277 -33.20 16.28 -8.00
CA PRO A 277 -33.20 16.84 -6.66
C PRO A 277 -34.54 17.53 -6.40
N VAL A 278 -35.17 17.18 -5.29
CA VAL A 278 -36.41 17.81 -4.84
C VAL A 278 -36.08 19.23 -4.35
N THR A 279 -36.19 20.18 -5.25
CA THR A 279 -36.15 21.61 -4.92
C THR A 279 -37.54 22.07 -4.50
N LYS A 280 -37.84 22.03 -3.22
CA LYS A 280 -38.80 22.96 -2.59
C LYS A 280 -38.52 23.04 -1.09
N PHE A 281 -37.66 23.97 -0.73
CA PHE A 281 -37.58 24.50 0.62
C PHE A 281 -38.70 25.55 0.72
N VAL A 282 -39.75 25.29 1.47
CA VAL A 282 -40.75 26.29 1.85
C VAL A 282 -40.30 26.82 3.20
N PRO A 283 -39.96 28.10 3.32
CA PRO A 283 -39.62 28.68 4.65
C PRO A 283 -40.86 28.74 5.51
N PHE A 284 -40.73 28.26 6.74
CA PHE A 284 -41.73 28.40 7.80
C PHE A 284 -41.78 29.89 8.26
N ILE A 285 -42.90 30.56 8.03
CA ILE A 285 -43.16 31.89 8.56
C ILE A 285 -43.99 31.71 9.86
N PRO A 286 -43.48 32.09 11.05
CA PRO A 286 -44.29 32.07 12.26
C PRO A 286 -45.35 33.16 12.19
N LYS A 287 -46.61 32.79 12.44
CA LYS A 287 -47.69 33.74 12.64
C LYS A 287 -47.48 34.43 13.98
N THR A 288 -47.28 35.74 13.94
CA THR A 288 -47.39 36.62 15.12
C THR A 288 -48.86 36.83 15.48
N ALA A 289 -49.20 36.58 16.76
CA ALA A 289 -50.41 37.02 17.40
C ALA A 289 -50.27 38.45 17.88
#